data_c3ff239e781ad7ef78bc3e7f698175bc
#
_entry.id   c3ff239e781ad7ef78bc3e7f698175bc
#
_cell.length_a   1.000
_cell.length_b   1.000
_cell.length_c   1.000
_cell.angle_alpha   90.00
_cell.angle_beta   90.00
_cell.angle_gamma   90.00
#
_symmetry.space_group_name_H-M   'P 1'
#
loop_
_entity.id
_entity.type
_entity.pdbx_description
1 polymer ?
#
loop_
_entity_poly.entity_id
_entity_poly.type
_entity_poly.pdbx_seq_one_letter_code
_entity_poly.pdbx_strand_id
1 'polypeptide(L)'
;YQYLSVHAAKDSTDQDVFSSFQESGYHRTASEEANRNNAGQFSAGGNLRYSGAGFQLGINAVHFIFSRSLQKAERPYALYALKGKSLTDISVDYSYSFHNLYLFGEMAKDIAGKMATIQGALLSVDERISLSFLYRNIPAAFHSLYSNAFTESSKPVNEEGFFSGLQIKFGNGLLLNAYHDRYSFPWLRYRVDAPSSGRDWLIGLEYGPSKSWKVSIIYKNSMKPVNGQDQDGQMPQLVYPVRQRWRMVSESQISRSLTFRFRAELVRITGAKKTVDHGFLGSLGLRFARPHSSFTGGIEMFETDDYASRIYMYEPDLLYAISLPVFYGRGLHYFVGLQGDAGRLRFLHGGRIHITGWLKWEQGFYPGVVSIGSGLDEIMGNHRSMLKIQWMVLWR
;
A
#
# COMPACT_ATOMS: atom_id res chain seq x y z
N TYR A 1 -1.19 -3.65 -26.82
CA TYR A 1 -2.62 -3.99 -26.69
C TYR A 1 -2.81 -5.05 -25.60
N GLN A 2 -3.79 -4.87 -24.73
CA GLN A 2 -4.13 -5.84 -23.69
C GLN A 2 -5.65 -5.96 -23.53
N TYR A 3 -6.10 -7.10 -23.03
CA TYR A 3 -7.47 -7.30 -22.58
C TYR A 3 -7.58 -7.02 -21.08
N LEU A 4 -8.65 -6.34 -20.70
CA LEU A 4 -8.96 -5.97 -19.33
C LEU A 4 -10.22 -6.70 -18.87
N SER A 5 -10.22 -7.10 -17.61
CA SER A 5 -11.44 -7.51 -16.92
C SER A 5 -12.10 -6.26 -16.33
N VAL A 6 -13.34 -5.97 -16.73
CA VAL A 6 -14.05 -4.76 -16.32
C VAL A 6 -15.50 -5.08 -15.95
N HIS A 7 -16.06 -4.30 -15.02
CA HIS A 7 -17.47 -4.38 -14.67
C HIS A 7 -18.31 -3.75 -15.78
N ALA A 8 -18.91 -4.61 -16.62
CA ALA A 8 -19.78 -4.19 -17.70
C ALA A 8 -21.05 -3.51 -17.16
N ALA A 9 -21.54 -2.50 -17.88
CA ALA A 9 -22.74 -1.76 -17.57
C ALA A 9 -23.40 -1.32 -18.89
N LYS A 10 -24.64 -0.85 -18.79
CA LYS A 10 -25.33 -0.16 -19.86
C LYS A 10 -25.45 1.31 -19.49
N ASP A 11 -25.31 2.20 -20.46
CA ASP A 11 -25.62 3.61 -20.28
C ASP A 11 -27.10 3.91 -20.47
N SER A 12 -27.51 5.16 -20.37
CA SER A 12 -28.90 5.60 -20.56
C SER A 12 -29.42 5.39 -21.98
N THR A 13 -28.53 5.10 -22.94
CA THR A 13 -28.87 4.83 -24.36
C THR A 13 -28.72 3.36 -24.73
N ASP A 14 -28.64 2.46 -23.75
CA ASP A 14 -28.42 1.01 -23.87
C ASP A 14 -27.09 0.60 -24.54
N GLN A 15 -26.12 1.52 -24.60
CA GLN A 15 -24.79 1.21 -25.13
C GLN A 15 -23.91 0.50 -24.09
N ASP A 16 -23.10 -0.44 -24.58
CA ASP A 16 -22.14 -1.17 -23.75
C ASP A 16 -21.03 -0.25 -23.25
N VAL A 17 -21.00 -0.05 -21.93
CA VAL A 17 -19.98 0.72 -21.22
C VAL A 17 -19.35 -0.14 -20.12
N PHE A 18 -18.34 0.35 -19.45
CA PHE A 18 -17.85 -0.26 -18.22
C PHE A 18 -17.69 0.79 -17.11
N SER A 19 -17.96 0.38 -15.88
CA SER A 19 -17.97 1.29 -14.72
C SER A 19 -16.67 1.29 -13.93
N SER A 20 -15.92 0.19 -13.93
CA SER A 20 -14.66 0.05 -13.19
C SER A 20 -13.83 -1.12 -13.69
N PHE A 21 -12.54 -1.12 -13.34
CA PHE A 21 -11.63 -2.23 -13.59
C PHE A 21 -11.79 -3.29 -12.49
N GLN A 22 -11.75 -4.57 -12.88
CA GLN A 22 -11.70 -5.70 -11.95
C GLN A 22 -10.23 -6.07 -11.72
N GLU A 23 -9.62 -5.50 -10.68
CA GLU A 23 -8.19 -5.65 -10.39
C GLU A 23 -7.88 -6.86 -9.52
N SER A 24 -8.90 -7.56 -9.00
CA SER A 24 -8.73 -8.69 -8.08
C SER A 24 -8.13 -9.94 -8.72
N GLY A 25 -8.25 -10.10 -10.05
CA GLY A 25 -7.84 -11.31 -10.77
C GLY A 25 -8.71 -12.53 -10.46
N TYR A 26 -9.77 -12.39 -9.68
CA TYR A 26 -10.67 -13.50 -9.34
C TYR A 26 -11.72 -13.76 -10.44
N HIS A 27 -11.99 -15.04 -10.68
CA HIS A 27 -12.98 -15.53 -11.62
C HIS A 27 -13.75 -16.73 -11.01
N ARG A 28 -14.32 -16.51 -9.80
CA ARG A 28 -14.94 -17.55 -8.95
C ARG A 28 -16.45 -17.65 -9.09
N THR A 29 -17.08 -16.56 -9.53
CA THR A 29 -18.53 -16.48 -9.72
C THR A 29 -18.87 -16.23 -11.17
N ALA A 30 -20.12 -16.52 -11.56
CA ALA A 30 -20.61 -16.23 -12.90
C ALA A 30 -20.46 -14.74 -13.28
N SER A 31 -20.64 -13.82 -12.32
CA SER A 31 -20.43 -12.39 -12.51
C SER A 31 -18.95 -12.03 -12.71
N GLU A 32 -18.05 -12.61 -11.91
CA GLU A 32 -16.59 -12.40 -12.06
C GLU A 32 -16.10 -12.98 -13.41
N GLU A 33 -16.63 -14.13 -13.84
CA GLU A 33 -16.28 -14.74 -15.13
C GLU A 33 -16.81 -13.93 -16.31
N ALA A 34 -18.03 -13.39 -16.23
CA ALA A 34 -18.58 -12.50 -17.25
C ALA A 34 -17.78 -11.20 -17.44
N ASN A 35 -17.09 -10.77 -16.41
CA ASN A 35 -16.21 -9.59 -16.45
C ASN A 35 -14.79 -9.90 -16.99
N ARG A 36 -14.45 -11.17 -17.18
CA ARG A 36 -13.12 -11.58 -17.61
C ARG A 36 -12.81 -11.15 -19.03
N ASN A 37 -11.70 -10.43 -19.23
CA ASN A 37 -11.18 -10.05 -20.56
C ASN A 37 -12.24 -9.43 -21.51
N ASN A 38 -13.21 -8.71 -20.97
CA ASN A 38 -14.38 -8.23 -21.70
C ASN A 38 -14.22 -6.82 -22.29
N ALA A 39 -13.07 -6.16 -22.10
CA ALA A 39 -12.71 -4.89 -22.73
C ALA A 39 -11.28 -4.93 -23.25
N GLY A 40 -11.02 -4.26 -24.36
CA GLY A 40 -9.67 -4.07 -24.89
C GLY A 40 -9.11 -2.71 -24.53
N GLN A 41 -7.80 -2.64 -24.31
CA GLN A 41 -7.05 -1.39 -24.14
C GLN A 41 -5.86 -1.36 -25.08
N PHE A 42 -5.74 -0.29 -25.83
CA PHE A 42 -4.52 0.09 -26.51
C PHE A 42 -3.82 1.18 -25.71
N SER A 43 -2.51 1.08 -25.53
CA SER A 43 -1.69 2.07 -24.84
C SER A 43 -0.49 2.40 -25.69
N ALA A 44 -0.21 3.68 -25.87
CA ALA A 44 1.00 4.18 -26.53
C ALA A 44 1.57 5.32 -25.70
N GLY A 45 2.89 5.44 -25.66
CA GLY A 45 3.53 6.51 -24.91
C GLY A 45 5.01 6.63 -25.24
N GLY A 46 5.60 7.73 -24.83
CA GLY A 46 7.00 8.01 -25.01
C GLY A 46 7.55 8.94 -23.94
N ASN A 47 8.85 8.86 -23.74
CA ASN A 47 9.61 9.73 -22.86
C ASN A 47 10.82 10.28 -23.63
N LEU A 48 11.02 11.57 -23.54
CA LEU A 48 12.24 12.24 -24.00
C LEU A 48 12.92 12.87 -22.78
N ARG A 49 14.17 12.48 -22.52
CA ARG A 49 14.91 12.97 -21.35
C ARG A 49 16.23 13.59 -21.75
N TYR A 50 16.47 14.77 -21.24
CA TYR A 50 17.76 15.47 -21.25
C TYR A 50 18.41 15.32 -19.87
N SER A 51 19.72 14.97 -19.85
CA SER A 51 20.51 14.87 -18.62
C SER A 51 21.81 15.66 -18.81
N GLY A 52 22.02 16.61 -17.93
CA GLY A 52 23.24 17.45 -17.87
C GLY A 52 23.88 17.36 -16.47
N ALA A 53 24.91 18.16 -16.22
CA ALA A 53 25.59 18.20 -14.94
C ALA A 53 24.63 18.67 -13.82
N GLY A 54 24.16 17.74 -13.01
CA GLY A 54 23.25 18.01 -11.88
C GLY A 54 21.79 18.32 -12.24
N PHE A 55 21.43 18.35 -13.54
CA PHE A 55 20.07 18.68 -13.99
C PHE A 55 19.54 17.59 -14.93
N GLN A 56 18.28 17.22 -14.74
CA GLN A 56 17.52 16.36 -15.63
C GLN A 56 16.18 17.03 -15.95
N LEU A 57 15.74 16.90 -17.20
CA LEU A 57 14.43 17.34 -17.67
C LEU A 57 13.83 16.22 -18.52
N GLY A 58 12.62 15.81 -18.21
CA GLY A 58 11.85 14.81 -18.94
C GLY A 58 10.57 15.40 -19.52
N ILE A 59 10.20 14.97 -20.71
CA ILE A 59 8.88 15.20 -21.29
C ILE A 59 8.27 13.83 -21.55
N ASN A 60 7.07 13.61 -21.04
CA ASN A 60 6.35 12.36 -21.10
C ASN A 60 5.01 12.56 -21.80
N ALA A 61 4.60 11.58 -22.58
CA ALA A 61 3.24 11.52 -23.12
C ALA A 61 2.74 10.07 -23.07
N VAL A 62 1.49 9.90 -22.70
CA VAL A 62 0.83 8.60 -22.72
C VAL A 62 -0.59 8.75 -23.22
N HIS A 63 -1.03 7.80 -24.05
CA HIS A 63 -2.36 7.76 -24.63
C HIS A 63 -2.97 6.38 -24.45
N PHE A 64 -4.21 6.33 -23.98
CA PHE A 64 -5.00 5.13 -23.79
C PHE A 64 -6.27 5.18 -24.63
N ILE A 65 -6.62 4.06 -25.28
CA ILE A 65 -7.87 3.89 -26.01
C ILE A 65 -8.53 2.61 -25.49
N PHE A 66 -9.82 2.70 -25.15
CA PHE A 66 -10.63 1.58 -24.71
C PHE A 66 -11.60 1.13 -25.82
N SER A 67 -11.84 -0.16 -25.94
CA SER A 67 -12.83 -0.72 -26.86
C SER A 67 -14.27 -0.34 -26.46
N ARG A 68 -14.50 -0.10 -25.15
CA ARG A 68 -15.78 0.34 -24.59
C ARG A 68 -15.59 1.66 -23.83
N SER A 69 -16.65 2.47 -23.71
CA SER A 69 -16.59 3.71 -22.95
C SER A 69 -16.54 3.45 -21.45
N LEU A 70 -15.63 4.11 -20.74
CA LEU A 70 -15.65 4.16 -19.28
C LEU A 70 -16.73 5.16 -18.85
N GLN A 71 -17.66 4.72 -18.03
CA GLN A 71 -18.70 5.56 -17.45
C GLN A 71 -19.07 5.05 -16.05
N LYS A 72 -18.68 5.79 -15.04
CA LYS A 72 -19.08 5.49 -13.66
C LYS A 72 -20.55 5.85 -13.44
N ALA A 73 -21.17 5.16 -12.48
CA ALA A 73 -22.50 5.52 -12.01
C ALA A 73 -22.55 6.99 -11.54
N GLU A 74 -23.65 7.66 -11.83
CA GLU A 74 -23.86 9.05 -11.42
C GLU A 74 -24.01 9.14 -9.90
N ARG A 75 -22.97 9.61 -9.26
CA ARG A 75 -22.89 9.87 -7.82
C ARG A 75 -22.20 11.21 -7.60
N PRO A 76 -22.57 12.00 -6.61
CA PRO A 76 -21.97 13.31 -6.38
C PRO A 76 -20.44 13.27 -6.25
N TYR A 77 -19.87 12.26 -5.57
CA TYR A 77 -18.42 12.08 -5.44
C TYR A 77 -17.74 11.65 -6.75
N ALA A 78 -18.48 11.11 -7.72
CA ALA A 78 -17.99 10.68 -9.04
C ALA A 78 -18.23 11.70 -10.16
N LEU A 79 -18.69 12.91 -9.83
CA LEU A 79 -19.01 13.96 -10.82
C LEU A 79 -17.85 14.21 -11.79
N TYR A 80 -16.64 14.26 -11.27
CA TYR A 80 -15.40 14.46 -12.04
C TYR A 80 -14.73 13.15 -12.49
N ALA A 81 -15.40 12.01 -12.40
CA ALA A 81 -14.77 10.74 -12.81
C ALA A 81 -14.47 10.74 -14.31
N LEU A 82 -13.40 10.06 -14.70
CA LEU A 82 -13.06 9.85 -16.10
C LEU A 82 -14.24 9.23 -16.86
N LYS A 83 -14.61 9.84 -18.00
CA LYS A 83 -15.65 9.36 -18.92
C LYS A 83 -15.09 9.30 -20.34
N GLY A 84 -15.52 8.31 -21.11
CA GLY A 84 -15.17 8.21 -22.53
C GLY A 84 -14.29 7.01 -22.88
N LYS A 85 -13.83 6.99 -24.13
CA LYS A 85 -13.05 5.89 -24.71
C LYS A 85 -11.55 6.14 -24.76
N SER A 86 -11.09 7.33 -24.40
CA SER A 86 -9.67 7.66 -24.47
C SER A 86 -9.23 8.59 -23.34
N LEU A 87 -7.96 8.51 -23.02
CA LEU A 87 -7.28 9.41 -22.08
C LEU A 87 -5.89 9.71 -22.65
N THR A 88 -5.49 10.98 -22.60
CA THR A 88 -4.14 11.42 -22.95
C THR A 88 -3.60 12.28 -21.82
N ASP A 89 -2.42 11.94 -21.36
CA ASP A 89 -1.67 12.70 -20.37
C ASP A 89 -0.33 13.11 -20.95
N ILE A 90 0.07 14.35 -20.70
CA ILE A 90 1.39 14.88 -21.02
C ILE A 90 1.98 15.43 -19.75
N SER A 91 3.25 15.14 -19.45
CA SER A 91 3.93 15.72 -18.29
C SER A 91 5.33 16.19 -18.61
N VAL A 92 5.80 17.09 -17.77
CA VAL A 92 7.18 17.56 -17.70
C VAL A 92 7.69 17.26 -16.31
N ASP A 93 8.75 16.50 -16.20
CA ASP A 93 9.45 16.22 -14.95
C ASP A 93 10.85 16.84 -14.95
N TYR A 94 11.32 17.20 -13.77
CA TYR A 94 12.67 17.70 -13.59
C TYR A 94 13.30 17.22 -12.30
N SER A 95 14.62 17.15 -12.30
CA SER A 95 15.40 17.08 -11.07
C SER A 95 16.65 17.95 -11.19
N TYR A 96 17.04 18.57 -10.07
CA TYR A 96 18.21 19.44 -10.00
C TYR A 96 18.95 19.23 -8.68
N SER A 97 20.24 18.90 -8.80
CA SER A 97 21.14 18.74 -7.66
C SER A 97 22.09 19.93 -7.60
N PHE A 98 22.04 20.66 -6.51
CA PHE A 98 22.93 21.79 -6.24
C PHE A 98 23.50 21.70 -4.84
N HIS A 99 24.79 21.36 -4.72
CA HIS A 99 25.45 21.12 -3.45
C HIS A 99 24.69 20.10 -2.56
N ASN A 100 24.11 20.59 -1.48
CA ASN A 100 23.34 19.83 -0.49
C ASN A 100 21.83 19.90 -0.69
N LEU A 101 21.36 20.52 -1.79
CA LEU A 101 19.96 20.65 -2.15
C LEU A 101 19.64 19.82 -3.39
N TYR A 102 18.60 18.98 -3.31
CA TYR A 102 18.04 18.26 -4.43
C TYR A 102 16.57 18.67 -4.62
N LEU A 103 16.29 19.30 -5.75
CA LEU A 103 14.95 19.69 -6.17
C LEU A 103 14.43 18.70 -7.20
N PHE A 104 13.15 18.36 -7.13
CA PHE A 104 12.50 17.50 -8.12
C PHE A 104 11.02 17.82 -8.21
N GLY A 105 10.42 17.51 -9.35
CA GLY A 105 9.00 17.73 -9.52
C GLY A 105 8.49 17.25 -10.86
N GLU A 106 7.18 17.20 -10.95
CA GLU A 106 6.45 16.88 -12.17
C GLU A 106 5.20 17.77 -12.26
N MET A 107 4.92 18.24 -13.47
CA MET A 107 3.69 18.91 -13.83
C MET A 107 3.04 18.13 -14.97
N ALA A 108 1.84 17.64 -14.76
CA ALA A 108 1.08 16.85 -15.73
C ALA A 108 -0.19 17.59 -16.14
N LYS A 109 -0.59 17.41 -17.40
CA LYS A 109 -1.82 17.96 -17.96
C LYS A 109 -2.56 16.84 -18.69
N ASP A 110 -3.84 16.68 -18.37
CA ASP A 110 -4.74 15.80 -19.11
C ASP A 110 -5.31 16.47 -20.37
N ILE A 111 -5.94 15.70 -21.25
CA ILE A 111 -6.55 16.22 -22.48
C ILE A 111 -7.70 17.20 -22.20
N ALA A 112 -8.35 17.12 -21.04
CA ALA A 112 -9.38 18.07 -20.60
C ALA A 112 -8.79 19.40 -20.10
N GLY A 113 -7.46 19.53 -20.12
CA GLY A 113 -6.75 20.75 -19.75
C GLY A 113 -6.54 20.95 -18.25
N LYS A 114 -6.83 19.91 -17.42
CA LYS A 114 -6.57 19.95 -15.98
C LYS A 114 -5.11 19.69 -15.71
N MET A 115 -4.54 20.45 -14.79
CA MET A 115 -3.12 20.37 -14.42
C MET A 115 -2.97 19.82 -13.02
N ALA A 116 -2.09 18.84 -12.85
CA ALA A 116 -1.63 18.33 -11.57
C ALA A 116 -0.15 18.67 -11.40
N THR A 117 0.28 18.88 -10.16
CA THR A 117 1.68 19.16 -9.85
C THR A 117 2.13 18.49 -8.55
N ILE A 118 3.37 17.99 -8.58
CA ILE A 118 4.11 17.54 -7.40
C ILE A 118 5.48 18.21 -7.46
N GLN A 119 5.89 18.82 -6.34
CA GLN A 119 7.16 19.53 -6.23
C GLN A 119 7.83 19.13 -4.92
N GLY A 120 9.08 18.73 -4.96
CA GLY A 120 9.82 18.25 -3.80
C GLY A 120 11.19 18.88 -3.66
N ALA A 121 11.65 18.94 -2.41
CA ALA A 121 12.99 19.38 -2.05
C ALA A 121 13.56 18.49 -0.97
N LEU A 122 14.80 18.03 -1.15
CA LEU A 122 15.61 17.37 -0.12
C LEU A 122 16.81 18.27 0.18
N LEU A 123 17.00 18.58 1.45
CA LEU A 123 18.10 19.43 1.93
C LEU A 123 18.89 18.67 2.98
N SER A 124 20.15 18.42 2.71
CA SER A 124 21.11 17.94 3.72
C SER A 124 21.75 19.16 4.39
N VAL A 125 21.26 19.54 5.58
CA VAL A 125 21.79 20.70 6.31
C VAL A 125 23.26 20.44 6.70
N ASP A 126 23.52 19.22 7.15
CA ASP A 126 24.86 18.65 7.37
C ASP A 126 24.82 17.11 7.21
N GLU A 127 25.89 16.41 7.56
CA GLU A 127 25.98 14.93 7.46
C GLU A 127 24.98 14.21 8.38
N ARG A 128 24.41 14.89 9.35
CA ARG A 128 23.52 14.34 10.39
C ARG A 128 22.07 14.76 10.21
N ILE A 129 21.80 15.90 9.60
CA ILE A 129 20.46 16.51 9.53
C ILE A 129 20.03 16.60 8.08
N SER A 130 18.91 15.94 7.76
CA SER A 130 18.27 16.03 6.45
C SER A 130 16.82 16.48 6.61
N LEU A 131 16.40 17.39 5.75
CA LEU A 131 15.04 17.89 5.63
C LEU A 131 14.45 17.44 4.30
N SER A 132 13.15 17.18 4.29
CA SER A 132 12.39 16.86 3.08
C SER A 132 11.10 17.66 3.06
N PHE A 133 10.76 18.19 1.89
CA PHE A 133 9.51 18.93 1.66
C PHE A 133 8.88 18.42 0.37
N LEU A 134 7.56 18.36 0.34
CA LEU A 134 6.83 18.01 -0.86
C LEU A 134 5.47 18.70 -0.85
N TYR A 135 5.20 19.44 -1.90
CA TYR A 135 3.91 20.03 -2.22
C TYR A 135 3.25 19.21 -3.33
N ARG A 136 1.96 18.98 -3.20
CA ARG A 136 1.14 18.34 -4.23
C ARG A 136 -0.19 19.04 -4.41
N ASN A 137 -0.62 19.18 -5.66
CA ASN A 137 -1.95 19.66 -6.01
C ASN A 137 -2.46 18.90 -7.21
N ILE A 138 -3.46 18.07 -6.99
CA ILE A 138 -4.07 17.19 -7.98
C ILE A 138 -5.58 17.43 -7.97
N PRO A 139 -6.11 18.23 -8.91
CA PRO A 139 -7.53 18.58 -8.94
C PRO A 139 -8.44 17.35 -9.06
N ALA A 140 -9.69 17.48 -8.59
CA ALA A 140 -10.70 16.42 -8.68
C ALA A 140 -11.00 15.99 -10.13
N ALA A 141 -10.84 16.89 -11.08
CA ALA A 141 -11.09 16.66 -12.50
C ALA A 141 -9.83 16.27 -13.31
N PHE A 142 -8.67 16.13 -12.68
CA PHE A 142 -7.47 15.59 -13.31
C PHE A 142 -7.55 14.07 -13.34
N HIS A 143 -7.15 13.45 -14.45
CA HIS A 143 -7.19 12.01 -14.63
C HIS A 143 -5.84 11.48 -15.08
N SER A 144 -5.38 10.43 -14.41
CA SER A 144 -4.26 9.61 -14.84
C SER A 144 -4.48 8.16 -14.38
N LEU A 145 -4.41 7.22 -15.32
CA LEU A 145 -4.89 5.85 -15.09
C LEU A 145 -3.96 5.02 -14.22
N TYR A 146 -2.69 5.01 -14.50
CA TYR A 146 -1.71 4.14 -13.84
C TYR A 146 -0.66 4.94 -13.08
N SER A 147 -0.96 6.22 -12.79
CA SER A 147 -0.05 7.05 -12.01
C SER A 147 -0.01 6.58 -10.55
N ASN A 148 1.19 6.63 -9.98
CA ASN A 148 1.44 6.39 -8.57
C ASN A 148 2.21 7.59 -8.03
N ALA A 149 1.49 8.52 -7.41
CA ALA A 149 2.03 9.73 -6.86
C ALA A 149 2.04 9.69 -5.33
N PHE A 150 2.83 10.56 -4.70
CA PHE A 150 2.84 10.71 -3.24
C PHE A 150 1.54 11.40 -2.79
N THR A 151 0.51 10.60 -2.54
CA THR A 151 -0.81 11.04 -2.10
C THR A 151 -1.32 10.19 -0.94
N GLU A 152 -2.25 10.74 -0.16
CA GLU A 152 -2.93 10.02 0.90
C GLU A 152 -3.92 8.98 0.32
N SER A 153 -4.53 9.30 -0.81
CA SER A 153 -5.43 8.40 -1.54
C SER A 153 -4.64 7.45 -2.43
N SER A 154 -5.12 6.21 -2.60
CA SER A 154 -4.51 5.22 -3.49
C SER A 154 -4.53 5.63 -4.98
N LYS A 155 -5.44 6.52 -5.35
CA LYS A 155 -5.50 7.14 -6.68
C LYS A 155 -5.17 8.60 -6.54
N PRO A 156 -4.19 9.14 -7.30
CA PRO A 156 -3.78 10.53 -7.22
C PRO A 156 -4.81 11.44 -7.92
N VAL A 157 -5.84 11.82 -7.19
CA VAL A 157 -6.92 12.68 -7.65
C VAL A 157 -7.57 13.39 -6.46
N ASN A 158 -8.04 14.63 -6.67
CA ASN A 158 -8.78 15.41 -5.66
C ASN A 158 -7.99 15.59 -4.36
N GLU A 159 -6.74 15.99 -4.44
CA GLU A 159 -5.91 16.14 -3.24
C GLU A 159 -4.92 17.30 -3.40
N GLU A 160 -4.90 18.15 -2.38
CA GLU A 160 -3.86 19.15 -2.17
C GLU A 160 -3.18 18.88 -0.84
N GLY A 161 -1.84 18.90 -0.79
CA GLY A 161 -1.14 18.58 0.44
C GLY A 161 0.29 19.12 0.50
N PHE A 162 0.78 19.23 1.73
CA PHE A 162 2.15 19.61 2.03
C PHE A 162 2.72 18.66 3.07
N PHE A 163 3.80 18.01 2.68
CA PHE A 163 4.60 17.12 3.52
C PHE A 163 5.90 17.81 3.94
N SER A 164 6.29 17.63 5.19
CA SER A 164 7.59 18.01 5.71
C SER A 164 8.18 16.88 6.54
N GLY A 165 9.44 16.57 6.32
CA GLY A 165 10.16 15.50 7.00
C GLY A 165 11.50 15.98 7.56
N LEU A 166 11.91 15.35 8.65
CA LEU A 166 13.16 15.59 9.36
C LEU A 166 13.80 14.24 9.67
N GLN A 167 15.09 14.11 9.37
CA GLN A 167 15.91 13.00 9.82
C GLN A 167 17.13 13.55 10.57
N ILE A 168 17.41 13.03 11.76
CA ILE A 168 18.60 13.35 12.54
C ILE A 168 19.36 12.08 12.88
N LYS A 169 20.61 12.00 12.47
CA LYS A 169 21.55 10.94 12.85
C LYS A 169 22.36 11.42 14.05
N PHE A 170 22.01 10.94 15.23
CA PHE A 170 22.85 11.11 16.40
C PHE A 170 24.03 10.11 16.33
N GLY A 171 25.10 10.37 16.99
CA GLY A 171 26.19 9.38 17.12
C GLY A 171 25.69 8.04 17.71
N ASN A 172 26.53 7.02 17.69
CA ASN A 172 26.29 5.70 18.32
C ASN A 172 25.08 4.91 17.79
N GLY A 173 24.72 5.10 16.52
CA GLY A 173 23.65 4.32 15.87
C GLY A 173 22.22 4.75 16.23
N LEU A 174 22.05 5.94 16.80
CA LEU A 174 20.74 6.52 17.09
C LEU A 174 20.27 7.39 15.91
N LEU A 175 19.06 7.14 15.42
CA LEU A 175 18.41 7.82 14.30
C LEU A 175 17.01 8.26 14.71
N LEU A 176 16.70 9.54 14.52
CA LEU A 176 15.36 10.11 14.64
C LEU A 176 14.81 10.39 13.25
N ASN A 177 13.61 9.94 12.98
CA ASN A 177 12.80 10.29 11.82
C ASN A 177 11.51 10.92 12.31
N ALA A 178 11.13 12.07 11.75
CA ALA A 178 9.84 12.68 12.00
C ALA A 178 9.26 13.22 10.71
N TYR A 179 7.94 13.19 10.57
CA TYR A 179 7.27 13.89 9.50
C TYR A 179 5.91 14.43 9.93
N HIS A 180 5.47 15.44 9.21
CA HIS A 180 4.12 15.98 9.24
C HIS A 180 3.60 16.11 7.80
N ASP A 181 2.42 15.55 7.54
CA ASP A 181 1.69 15.67 6.28
C ASP A 181 0.31 16.26 6.55
N ARG A 182 -0.01 17.36 5.89
CA ARG A 182 -1.33 17.97 5.91
C ARG A 182 -1.89 17.97 4.50
N TYR A 183 -3.13 17.50 4.37
CA TYR A 183 -3.79 17.38 3.08
C TYR A 183 -5.25 17.77 3.16
N SER A 184 -5.80 18.16 2.02
CA SER A 184 -7.21 18.49 1.85
C SER A 184 -7.74 17.86 0.58
N PHE A 185 -9.04 17.65 0.58
CA PHE A 185 -9.81 17.12 -0.53
C PHE A 185 -10.87 18.15 -0.91
N PRO A 186 -10.63 18.94 -1.94
CA PRO A 186 -11.55 20.02 -2.35
C PRO A 186 -12.93 19.55 -2.79
N TRP A 187 -13.06 18.29 -3.21
CA TRP A 187 -14.30 17.66 -3.61
C TRP A 187 -14.64 16.45 -2.73
N LEU A 188 -15.89 15.96 -2.84
CA LEU A 188 -16.39 14.78 -2.15
C LEU A 188 -15.60 13.52 -2.52
N ARG A 189 -15.62 12.54 -1.63
CA ARG A 189 -15.02 11.21 -1.85
C ARG A 189 -16.00 10.12 -1.47
N TYR A 190 -15.74 8.90 -1.87
CA TYR A 190 -16.52 7.76 -1.42
C TYR A 190 -16.56 7.72 0.13
N ARG A 191 -17.77 7.75 0.71
CA ARG A 191 -18.05 7.84 2.15
C ARG A 191 -17.55 9.12 2.85
N VAL A 192 -17.37 10.20 2.10
CA VAL A 192 -17.04 11.53 2.65
C VAL A 192 -17.77 12.57 1.81
N ASP A 193 -18.97 12.94 2.25
CA ASP A 193 -19.95 13.70 1.45
C ASP A 193 -19.81 15.21 1.59
N ALA A 194 -18.61 15.71 1.95
CA ALA A 194 -18.25 17.11 1.93
C ALA A 194 -16.75 17.28 1.63
N PRO A 195 -16.31 18.49 1.18
CA PRO A 195 -14.90 18.87 1.17
C PRO A 195 -14.30 18.67 2.55
N SER A 196 -13.07 18.18 2.61
CA SER A 196 -12.52 17.69 3.88
C SER A 196 -11.01 17.85 3.93
N SER A 197 -10.43 17.75 5.12
CA SER A 197 -8.99 17.78 5.31
C SER A 197 -8.54 16.73 6.32
N GLY A 198 -7.29 16.32 6.22
CA GLY A 198 -6.69 15.40 7.16
C GLY A 198 -5.25 15.80 7.49
N ARG A 199 -4.67 15.05 8.41
CA ARG A 199 -3.27 15.20 8.79
C ARG A 199 -2.71 13.90 9.31
N ASP A 200 -1.45 13.66 8.99
CA ASP A 200 -0.66 12.57 9.51
C ASP A 200 0.65 13.13 10.09
N TRP A 201 1.09 12.62 11.22
CA TRP A 201 2.44 12.85 11.68
C TRP A 201 3.01 11.61 12.36
N LEU A 202 4.32 11.47 12.26
CA LEU A 202 5.06 10.34 12.79
C LEU A 202 6.33 10.82 13.45
N ILE A 203 6.66 10.19 14.56
CA ILE A 203 7.98 10.26 15.19
C ILE A 203 8.48 8.84 15.35
N GLY A 204 9.66 8.55 14.81
CA GLY A 204 10.31 7.26 14.88
C GLY A 204 11.72 7.40 15.44
N LEU A 205 12.05 6.62 16.43
CA LEU A 205 13.39 6.52 17.01
C LEU A 205 13.94 5.12 16.73
N GLU A 206 15.07 5.07 16.07
CA GLU A 206 15.80 3.82 15.81
C GLU A 206 17.11 3.84 16.56
N TYR A 207 17.42 2.76 17.26
CA TYR A 207 18.70 2.57 17.94
C TYR A 207 19.32 1.25 17.51
N GLY A 208 20.48 1.33 16.89
CA GLY A 208 21.23 0.19 16.39
C GLY A 208 22.73 0.36 16.68
N PRO A 209 23.17 0.11 17.95
CA PRO A 209 24.59 0.29 18.33
C PRO A 209 25.50 -0.73 17.64
N SER A 210 24.95 -1.81 17.12
CA SER A 210 25.69 -2.84 16.39
C SER A 210 24.86 -3.35 15.20
N LYS A 211 25.53 -4.05 14.27
CA LYS A 211 24.84 -4.72 13.15
C LYS A 211 23.97 -5.90 13.58
N SER A 212 24.20 -6.41 14.80
CA SER A 212 23.49 -7.58 15.32
C SER A 212 22.25 -7.25 16.15
N TRP A 213 22.04 -6.01 16.53
CA TRP A 213 20.88 -5.61 17.32
C TRP A 213 20.36 -4.24 16.93
N LYS A 214 19.06 -4.15 16.71
CA LYS A 214 18.35 -2.93 16.35
C LYS A 214 17.00 -2.89 17.07
N VAL A 215 16.66 -1.72 17.61
CA VAL A 215 15.34 -1.42 18.17
C VAL A 215 14.76 -0.20 17.46
N SER A 216 13.48 -0.24 17.14
CA SER A 216 12.76 0.90 16.60
C SER A 216 11.48 1.13 17.39
N ILE A 217 11.22 2.37 17.77
CA ILE A 217 9.96 2.82 18.42
C ILE A 217 9.36 3.88 17.52
N ILE A 218 8.10 3.68 17.14
CA ILE A 218 7.39 4.56 16.22
C ILE A 218 6.08 4.98 16.89
N TYR A 219 5.83 6.26 16.93
CA TYR A 219 4.52 6.83 17.21
C TYR A 219 3.96 7.49 15.96
N LYS A 220 2.76 7.12 15.55
CA LYS A 220 2.03 7.74 14.44
C LYS A 220 0.67 8.22 14.92
N ASN A 221 0.29 9.43 14.51
CA ASN A 221 -1.03 10.00 14.71
C ASN A 221 -1.62 10.38 13.36
N SER A 222 -2.80 9.89 13.05
CA SER A 222 -3.50 10.21 11.80
C SER A 222 -4.95 10.62 12.09
N MET A 223 -5.40 11.67 11.43
CA MET A 223 -6.77 12.17 11.48
C MET A 223 -7.31 12.22 10.06
N LYS A 224 -8.33 11.39 9.79
CA LYS A 224 -8.95 11.27 8.47
C LYS A 224 -10.46 11.44 8.58
N PRO A 225 -11.06 12.31 7.76
CA PRO A 225 -12.51 12.54 7.78
C PRO A 225 -13.25 11.31 7.25
N VAL A 226 -14.39 11.02 7.88
CA VAL A 226 -15.38 10.04 7.44
C VAL A 226 -16.77 10.59 7.70
N ASN A 227 -17.79 10.09 7.00
CA ASN A 227 -19.18 10.39 7.36
C ASN A 227 -19.48 9.90 8.77
N GLY A 228 -20.14 10.71 9.56
CA GLY A 228 -20.74 10.29 10.83
C GLY A 228 -21.89 9.31 10.62
N GLN A 229 -22.52 8.89 11.70
CA GLN A 229 -23.72 8.05 11.64
C GLN A 229 -24.87 8.84 11.01
N ASP A 230 -25.59 8.18 10.12
CA ASP A 230 -26.79 8.73 9.50
C ASP A 230 -27.84 9.00 10.59
N GLN A 231 -28.30 10.23 10.71
CA GLN A 231 -29.36 10.63 11.64
C GLN A 231 -30.57 11.07 10.82
N ASP A 232 -31.60 10.22 10.79
CA ASP A 232 -32.94 10.51 10.29
C ASP A 232 -33.03 11.27 8.95
N GLY A 233 -32.34 10.80 7.91
CA GLY A 233 -32.43 11.35 6.55
C GLY A 233 -31.75 12.71 6.36
N GLN A 234 -30.97 13.20 7.32
CA GLN A 234 -30.10 14.37 7.17
C GLN A 234 -28.75 13.95 6.55
N MET A 235 -28.13 14.85 5.76
CA MET A 235 -26.76 14.60 5.30
C MET A 235 -25.83 14.32 6.47
N PRO A 236 -25.07 13.20 6.48
CA PRO A 236 -24.20 12.85 7.59
C PRO A 236 -23.14 13.93 7.79
N GLN A 237 -23.04 14.42 9.01
CA GLN A 237 -21.96 15.35 9.37
C GLN A 237 -20.62 14.61 9.35
N LEU A 238 -19.56 15.28 8.87
CA LEU A 238 -18.23 14.74 8.92
C LEU A 238 -17.74 14.61 10.36
N VAL A 239 -17.18 13.44 10.67
CA VAL A 239 -16.42 13.20 11.90
C VAL A 239 -14.94 13.02 11.55
N TYR A 240 -14.07 13.34 12.49
CA TYR A 240 -12.61 13.34 12.31
C TYR A 240 -11.96 12.38 13.32
N PRO A 241 -12.10 11.07 13.13
CA PRO A 241 -11.47 10.12 14.03
C PRO A 241 -9.95 10.29 14.01
N VAL A 242 -9.38 10.25 15.20
CA VAL A 242 -7.93 10.28 15.41
C VAL A 242 -7.47 8.87 15.74
N ARG A 243 -6.60 8.32 14.88
CA ARG A 243 -5.94 7.04 15.08
C ARG A 243 -4.51 7.27 15.57
N GLN A 244 -4.23 6.85 16.78
CA GLN A 244 -2.91 6.85 17.39
C GLN A 244 -2.36 5.43 17.36
N ARG A 245 -1.08 5.28 17.02
CA ARG A 245 -0.40 4.00 16.93
C ARG A 245 0.99 4.10 17.53
N TRP A 246 1.28 3.21 18.45
CA TRP A 246 2.60 3.00 19.02
C TRP A 246 3.10 1.63 18.57
N ARG A 247 4.28 1.58 18.04
CA ARG A 247 4.91 0.34 17.57
C ARG A 247 6.34 0.27 18.07
N MET A 248 6.70 -0.86 18.66
CA MET A 248 8.05 -1.21 19.00
C MET A 248 8.45 -2.45 18.22
N VAL A 249 9.61 -2.43 17.59
CA VAL A 249 10.21 -3.60 16.92
C VAL A 249 11.64 -3.74 17.42
N SER A 250 12.00 -4.94 17.87
CA SER A 250 13.37 -5.30 18.19
C SER A 250 13.80 -6.46 17.30
N GLU A 251 14.95 -6.34 16.67
CA GLU A 251 15.56 -7.40 15.89
C GLU A 251 16.96 -7.70 16.42
N SER A 252 17.23 -8.95 16.70
CA SER A 252 18.48 -9.42 17.25
C SER A 252 19.02 -10.60 16.47
N GLN A 253 20.20 -10.44 15.88
CA GLN A 253 20.95 -11.52 15.25
C GLN A 253 21.83 -12.19 16.32
N ILE A 254 21.30 -13.28 16.91
CA ILE A 254 21.96 -14.02 17.99
C ILE A 254 23.21 -14.76 17.47
N SER A 255 23.15 -15.24 16.23
CA SER A 255 24.28 -15.86 15.53
C SER A 255 24.24 -15.55 14.03
N ARG A 256 25.24 -15.96 13.27
CA ARG A 256 25.25 -15.83 11.79
C ARG A 256 24.03 -16.45 11.13
N SER A 257 23.44 -17.47 11.75
CA SER A 257 22.30 -18.22 11.22
C SER A 257 20.98 -17.90 11.90
N LEU A 258 20.97 -17.29 13.09
CA LEU A 258 19.79 -17.17 13.93
C LEU A 258 19.45 -15.71 14.18
N THR A 259 18.27 -15.28 13.73
CA THR A 259 17.71 -13.96 13.97
C THR A 259 16.38 -14.10 14.73
N PHE A 260 16.22 -13.31 15.76
CA PHE A 260 15.01 -13.18 16.56
C PHE A 260 14.40 -11.82 16.35
N ARG A 261 13.07 -11.75 16.23
CA ARG A 261 12.31 -10.50 16.07
C ARG A 261 11.15 -10.46 17.04
N PHE A 262 11.05 -9.35 17.74
CA PHE A 262 9.92 -9.01 18.60
C PHE A 262 9.20 -7.79 18.02
N ARG A 263 7.86 -7.78 18.09
CA ARG A 263 7.04 -6.61 17.78
C ARG A 263 5.90 -6.50 18.80
N ALA A 264 5.69 -5.29 19.29
CA ALA A 264 4.50 -4.91 20.04
C ALA A 264 3.88 -3.69 19.36
N GLU A 265 2.56 -3.68 19.23
CA GLU A 265 1.82 -2.57 18.64
C GLU A 265 0.54 -2.30 19.40
N LEU A 266 0.28 -1.03 19.69
CA LEU A 266 -0.94 -0.51 20.30
C LEU A 266 -1.59 0.48 19.33
N VAL A 267 -2.90 0.37 19.21
CA VAL A 267 -3.73 1.30 18.43
C VAL A 267 -4.81 1.86 19.35
N ARG A 268 -5.07 3.15 19.23
CA ARG A 268 -6.17 3.84 19.90
C ARG A 268 -6.89 4.71 18.90
N ILE A 269 -8.22 4.62 18.85
CA ILE A 269 -9.05 5.44 17.95
C ILE A 269 -10.05 6.21 18.78
N THR A 270 -10.11 7.52 18.55
CA THR A 270 -11.02 8.44 19.23
C THR A 270 -11.79 9.27 18.20
N GLY A 271 -12.99 9.75 18.55
CA GLY A 271 -13.76 10.68 17.70
C GLY A 271 -14.57 10.04 16.57
N ALA A 272 -14.54 8.71 16.42
CA ALA A 272 -15.41 7.99 15.47
C ALA A 272 -16.76 7.65 16.12
N LYS A 273 -16.72 7.29 17.38
CA LYS A 273 -17.85 6.89 18.22
C LYS A 273 -17.76 7.61 19.56
N LYS A 274 -18.79 7.46 20.42
CA LYS A 274 -18.72 7.94 21.81
C LYS A 274 -17.68 7.17 22.65
N THR A 275 -17.40 5.92 22.28
CA THR A 275 -16.39 5.06 22.93
C THR A 275 -15.04 5.18 22.24
N VAL A 276 -13.97 4.88 22.96
CA VAL A 276 -12.61 4.78 22.45
C VAL A 276 -12.35 3.33 22.05
N ASP A 277 -11.91 3.08 20.82
CA ASP A 277 -11.55 1.75 20.37
C ASP A 277 -10.04 1.52 20.54
N HIS A 278 -9.65 0.36 21.05
CA HIS A 278 -8.27 -0.06 21.23
C HIS A 278 -7.94 -1.28 20.37
N GLY A 279 -6.68 -1.44 20.06
CA GLY A 279 -6.12 -2.63 19.45
C GLY A 279 -4.73 -2.91 19.98
N PHE A 280 -4.42 -4.18 20.19
CA PHE A 280 -3.13 -4.68 20.61
C PHE A 280 -2.67 -5.81 19.70
N LEU A 281 -1.38 -5.86 19.40
CA LEU A 281 -0.70 -6.99 18.78
C LEU A 281 0.68 -7.18 19.38
N GLY A 282 0.96 -8.40 19.85
CA GLY A 282 2.28 -8.87 20.23
C GLY A 282 2.75 -9.98 19.29
N SER A 283 3.99 -9.91 18.80
CA SER A 283 4.55 -10.90 17.88
C SER A 283 5.97 -11.29 18.26
N LEU A 284 6.26 -12.58 18.16
CA LEU A 284 7.59 -13.17 18.26
C LEU A 284 7.88 -13.91 16.96
N GLY A 285 9.02 -13.62 16.34
CA GLY A 285 9.47 -14.26 15.12
C GLY A 285 10.90 -14.80 15.26
N LEU A 286 11.15 -15.92 14.61
CA LEU A 286 12.44 -16.56 14.55
C LEU A 286 12.79 -16.91 13.11
N ARG A 287 14.01 -16.60 12.69
CA ARG A 287 14.56 -17.03 11.41
C ARG A 287 15.88 -17.74 11.63
N PHE A 288 15.94 -18.98 11.14
CA PHE A 288 17.18 -19.75 11.06
C PHE A 288 17.55 -19.94 9.60
N ALA A 289 18.71 -19.46 9.16
CA ALA A 289 19.14 -19.51 7.77
C ALA A 289 20.51 -20.18 7.65
N ARG A 290 20.62 -21.09 6.70
CA ARG A 290 21.86 -21.74 6.23
C ARG A 290 22.02 -21.51 4.73
N PRO A 291 23.19 -21.79 4.11
CA PRO A 291 23.41 -21.54 2.68
C PRO A 291 22.36 -22.14 1.74
N HIS A 292 21.81 -23.31 2.08
CA HIS A 292 20.88 -24.06 1.22
C HIS A 292 19.50 -24.27 1.85
N SER A 293 19.23 -23.74 3.01
CA SER A 293 17.94 -23.89 3.68
C SER A 293 17.65 -22.75 4.63
N SER A 294 16.38 -22.40 4.77
CA SER A 294 15.95 -21.49 5.84
C SER A 294 14.66 -22.00 6.47
N PHE A 295 14.54 -21.72 7.75
CA PHE A 295 13.35 -21.90 8.56
C PHE A 295 12.92 -20.52 9.07
N THR A 296 11.63 -20.21 8.98
CA THR A 296 11.01 -19.05 9.60
C THR A 296 9.81 -19.49 10.41
N GLY A 297 9.60 -18.91 11.58
CA GLY A 297 8.43 -19.17 12.38
C GLY A 297 8.03 -17.93 13.14
N GLY A 298 6.75 -17.77 13.38
CA GLY A 298 6.19 -16.65 14.13
C GLY A 298 4.94 -17.05 14.89
N ILE A 299 4.69 -16.29 15.97
CA ILE A 299 3.48 -16.37 16.77
C ILE A 299 3.01 -14.94 17.05
N GLU A 300 1.74 -14.68 16.79
CA GLU A 300 1.07 -13.42 16.97
C GLU A 300 -0.14 -13.57 17.88
N MET A 301 -0.21 -12.74 18.92
CA MET A 301 -1.38 -12.60 19.79
C MET A 301 -1.97 -11.21 19.55
N PHE A 302 -3.28 -11.14 19.38
CA PHE A 302 -3.95 -9.89 19.09
C PHE A 302 -5.32 -9.80 19.77
N GLU A 303 -5.70 -8.56 20.07
CA GLU A 303 -7.02 -8.22 20.59
C GLU A 303 -7.38 -6.80 20.11
N THR A 304 -8.57 -6.63 19.51
CA THR A 304 -9.07 -5.33 19.06
C THR A 304 -10.56 -5.21 19.37
N ASP A 305 -10.98 -4.02 19.80
CA ASP A 305 -12.38 -3.75 20.15
C ASP A 305 -13.29 -3.75 18.92
N ASP A 306 -12.78 -3.28 17.74
CA ASP A 306 -13.53 -3.21 16.52
C ASP A 306 -12.60 -3.41 15.30
N TYR A 307 -13.19 -3.64 14.12
CA TYR A 307 -12.47 -3.69 12.86
C TYR A 307 -11.74 -2.36 12.53
N ALA A 308 -12.21 -1.23 13.05
CA ALA A 308 -11.52 0.05 12.92
C ALA A 308 -10.13 0.03 13.56
N SER A 309 -9.95 -0.65 14.70
CA SER A 309 -8.68 -0.76 15.43
C SER A 309 -7.78 -1.92 14.96
N ARG A 310 -8.13 -2.60 13.84
CA ARG A 310 -7.31 -3.67 13.23
C ARG A 310 -5.86 -3.29 13.02
N ILE A 311 -4.99 -4.29 13.08
CA ILE A 311 -3.55 -4.13 12.93
C ILE A 311 -3.07 -4.98 11.75
N TYR A 312 -2.20 -4.41 10.92
CA TYR A 312 -1.55 -5.12 9.82
C TYR A 312 -0.10 -5.45 10.18
N MET A 313 0.33 -6.65 9.85
CA MET A 313 1.71 -7.05 10.03
C MET A 313 2.22 -7.78 8.80
N TYR A 314 3.44 -7.43 8.38
CA TYR A 314 4.13 -8.19 7.34
C TYR A 314 4.63 -9.52 7.90
N GLU A 315 4.34 -10.61 7.18
CA GLU A 315 4.87 -11.94 7.43
C GLU A 315 5.72 -12.41 6.24
N PRO A 316 6.80 -13.16 6.48
CA PRO A 316 7.51 -13.85 5.41
C PRO A 316 6.56 -14.81 4.66
N ASP A 317 6.65 -14.81 3.34
CA ASP A 317 5.83 -15.69 2.49
C ASP A 317 6.71 -16.38 1.43
N LEU A 318 6.08 -17.11 0.52
CA LEU A 318 6.73 -17.77 -0.60
C LEU A 318 7.39 -16.75 -1.53
N LEU A 319 8.28 -17.19 -2.42
CA LEU A 319 8.96 -16.33 -3.37
C LEU A 319 7.92 -15.60 -4.27
N TYR A 320 8.09 -14.29 -4.42
CA TYR A 320 7.18 -13.39 -5.16
C TYR A 320 5.78 -13.23 -4.56
N ALA A 321 5.50 -13.79 -3.38
CA ALA A 321 4.27 -13.55 -2.64
C ALA A 321 4.51 -12.52 -1.53
N ILE A 322 3.51 -11.66 -1.29
CA ILE A 322 3.50 -10.71 -0.18
C ILE A 322 2.38 -11.09 0.76
N SER A 323 2.71 -11.36 2.03
CA SER A 323 1.72 -11.59 3.08
C SER A 323 1.66 -10.39 4.01
N LEU A 324 0.48 -9.78 4.08
CA LEU A 324 0.17 -8.69 4.99
C LEU A 324 -1.16 -8.98 5.70
N PRO A 325 -1.20 -10.00 6.57
CA PRO A 325 -2.43 -10.36 7.27
C PRO A 325 -2.95 -9.20 8.11
N VAL A 326 -4.28 -9.17 8.21
CA VAL A 326 -5.02 -8.25 9.05
C VAL A 326 -5.45 -8.96 10.32
N PHE A 327 -5.13 -8.38 11.46
CA PHE A 327 -5.50 -8.88 12.78
C PHE A 327 -6.60 -8.01 13.37
N TYR A 328 -7.77 -8.60 13.65
CA TYR A 328 -8.92 -7.95 14.30
C TYR A 328 -9.73 -8.96 15.11
N GLY A 329 -10.52 -8.46 16.07
CA GLY A 329 -11.13 -9.30 17.08
C GLY A 329 -10.10 -9.77 18.09
N ARG A 330 -10.22 -11.01 18.57
CA ARG A 330 -9.29 -11.62 19.51
C ARG A 330 -8.78 -12.94 18.94
N GLY A 331 -7.48 -13.20 19.06
CA GLY A 331 -6.95 -14.45 18.53
C GLY A 331 -5.46 -14.66 18.72
N LEU A 332 -5.07 -15.85 18.30
CA LEU A 332 -3.70 -16.31 18.19
C LEU A 332 -3.46 -16.77 16.75
N HIS A 333 -2.39 -16.31 16.15
CA HIS A 333 -1.94 -16.75 14.84
C HIS A 333 -0.51 -17.24 14.94
N TYR A 334 -0.17 -18.27 14.20
CA TYR A 334 1.21 -18.75 14.09
C TYR A 334 1.48 -19.32 12.71
N PHE A 335 2.73 -19.21 12.28
CA PHE A 335 3.16 -19.73 10.99
C PHE A 335 4.54 -20.39 11.06
N VAL A 336 4.76 -21.30 10.12
CA VAL A 336 6.04 -21.95 9.87
C VAL A 336 6.32 -21.92 8.38
N GLY A 337 7.49 -21.41 8.00
CA GLY A 337 7.98 -21.39 6.64
C GLY A 337 9.30 -22.16 6.52
N LEU A 338 9.40 -22.98 5.48
CA LEU A 338 10.59 -23.72 5.12
C LEU A 338 11.01 -23.36 3.71
N GLN A 339 12.29 -23.19 3.49
CA GLN A 339 12.89 -23.04 2.16
C GLN A 339 14.04 -24.05 2.07
N GLY A 340 14.09 -24.77 0.96
CA GLY A 340 15.17 -25.70 0.68
C GLY A 340 15.69 -25.55 -0.75
N ASP A 341 17.00 -25.64 -0.91
CA ASP A 341 17.69 -25.64 -2.19
C ASP A 341 18.28 -27.05 -2.39
N ALA A 342 17.77 -27.80 -3.36
CA ALA A 342 18.23 -29.14 -3.68
C ALA A 342 19.59 -29.17 -4.39
N GLY A 343 20.21 -28.00 -4.59
CA GLY A 343 21.51 -27.89 -5.26
C GLY A 343 21.40 -28.05 -6.78
N ARG A 344 22.55 -28.28 -7.41
CA ARG A 344 22.66 -28.40 -8.87
C ARG A 344 22.68 -29.86 -9.27
N LEU A 345 21.62 -30.32 -9.89
CA LEU A 345 21.59 -31.62 -10.54
C LEU A 345 22.22 -31.52 -11.93
N ARG A 346 23.21 -32.39 -12.23
CA ARG A 346 23.84 -32.50 -13.55
C ARG A 346 23.19 -33.62 -14.34
N PHE A 347 22.79 -33.38 -15.56
CA PHE A 347 22.34 -34.39 -16.48
C PHE A 347 23.46 -34.86 -17.41
N LEU A 348 23.34 -36.07 -17.95
CA LEU A 348 24.31 -36.71 -18.84
C LEU A 348 24.65 -35.94 -20.11
N HIS A 349 23.84 -34.95 -20.51
CA HIS A 349 24.04 -34.10 -21.69
C HIS A 349 24.50 -32.67 -21.34
N GLY A 350 25.10 -32.43 -20.17
CA GLY A 350 25.73 -31.17 -19.82
C GLY A 350 24.79 -30.08 -19.26
N GLY A 351 23.47 -30.29 -19.26
CA GLY A 351 22.50 -29.37 -18.65
C GLY A 351 22.56 -29.36 -17.11
N ARG A 352 22.35 -28.21 -16.52
CA ARG A 352 22.29 -28.04 -15.06
C ARG A 352 20.89 -27.59 -14.66
N ILE A 353 20.26 -28.32 -13.73
CA ILE A 353 18.99 -27.92 -13.13
C ILE A 353 19.24 -27.52 -11.69
N HIS A 354 18.67 -26.40 -11.31
CA HIS A 354 18.65 -25.90 -9.93
C HIS A 354 17.21 -25.88 -9.46
N ILE A 355 16.90 -26.56 -8.36
CA ILE A 355 15.55 -26.67 -7.80
C ILE A 355 15.55 -26.04 -6.42
N THR A 356 14.65 -25.08 -6.21
CA THR A 356 14.38 -24.49 -4.91
C THR A 356 12.91 -24.68 -4.56
N GLY A 357 12.63 -25.11 -3.34
CA GLY A 357 11.28 -25.33 -2.82
C GLY A 357 10.98 -24.45 -1.62
N TRP A 358 9.73 -24.03 -1.52
CA TRP A 358 9.18 -23.30 -0.38
C TRP A 358 7.92 -23.98 0.10
N LEU A 359 7.74 -23.99 1.42
CA LEU A 359 6.53 -24.44 2.09
C LEU A 359 6.21 -23.45 3.19
N LYS A 360 4.96 -22.99 3.27
CA LYS A 360 4.45 -22.21 4.40
C LYS A 360 3.17 -22.82 4.89
N TRP A 361 3.09 -23.06 6.19
CA TRP A 361 1.88 -23.41 6.90
C TRP A 361 1.56 -22.33 7.92
N GLU A 362 0.30 -21.93 7.96
CA GLU A 362 -0.20 -20.92 8.90
C GLU A 362 -1.51 -21.39 9.52
N GLN A 363 -1.71 -21.03 10.78
CA GLN A 363 -2.88 -21.39 11.58
C GLN A 363 -3.34 -20.18 12.40
N GLY A 364 -4.60 -19.80 12.26
CA GLY A 364 -5.29 -18.82 13.10
C GLY A 364 -6.29 -19.51 14.04
N PHE A 365 -6.36 -19.05 15.27
CA PHE A 365 -7.36 -19.43 16.27
C PHE A 365 -8.06 -18.18 16.78
N TYR A 366 -9.41 -18.16 16.71
CA TYR A 366 -10.26 -17.01 17.03
C TYR A 366 -11.30 -17.42 18.07
N PRO A 367 -11.02 -17.30 19.38
CA PRO A 367 -11.93 -17.72 20.42
C PRO A 367 -13.25 -16.92 20.38
N GLY A 368 -14.37 -17.62 20.57
CA GLY A 368 -15.68 -17.00 20.67
C GLY A 368 -16.37 -16.65 19.34
N VAL A 369 -15.78 -17.00 18.17
CA VAL A 369 -16.45 -16.83 16.88
C VAL A 369 -17.01 -18.17 16.36
N VAL A 370 -18.12 -18.11 15.65
CA VAL A 370 -18.80 -19.27 15.03
C VAL A 370 -18.30 -19.50 13.60
N SER A 371 -17.91 -18.41 12.91
CA SER A 371 -17.32 -18.48 11.55
C SER A 371 -16.28 -17.38 11.37
N ILE A 372 -15.35 -17.59 10.43
CA ILE A 372 -14.26 -16.69 10.06
C ILE A 372 -14.43 -16.30 8.60
N GLY A 373 -14.30 -15.00 8.29
CA GLY A 373 -14.49 -14.49 6.93
C GLY A 373 -15.95 -14.18 6.61
N SER A 374 -16.27 -14.03 5.34
CA SER A 374 -17.63 -13.76 4.87
C SER A 374 -17.82 -14.16 3.41
N GLY A 375 -19.04 -14.45 3.01
CA GLY A 375 -19.40 -14.83 1.63
C GLY A 375 -18.67 -16.10 1.17
N LEU A 376 -18.00 -16.05 0.03
CA LEU A 376 -17.28 -17.21 -0.53
C LEU A 376 -16.02 -17.61 0.24
N ASP A 377 -15.51 -16.74 1.12
CA ASP A 377 -14.32 -16.99 1.94
C ASP A 377 -14.69 -17.34 3.39
N GLU A 378 -15.97 -17.62 3.67
CA GLU A 378 -16.44 -18.00 5.00
C GLU A 378 -16.02 -19.43 5.36
N ILE A 379 -15.43 -19.58 6.54
CA ILE A 379 -15.00 -20.85 7.11
C ILE A 379 -15.77 -21.05 8.42
N MET A 380 -16.55 -22.12 8.51
CA MET A 380 -17.25 -22.49 9.74
C MET A 380 -16.27 -22.92 10.83
N GLY A 381 -16.48 -22.41 12.05
CA GLY A 381 -15.64 -22.68 13.21
C GLY A 381 -14.70 -21.51 13.53
N ASN A 382 -13.82 -21.74 14.49
CA ASN A 382 -12.92 -20.75 15.07
C ASN A 382 -11.43 -20.96 14.69
N HIS A 383 -11.16 -21.85 13.74
CA HIS A 383 -9.81 -22.15 13.24
C HIS A 383 -9.72 -21.90 11.74
N ARG A 384 -8.63 -21.28 11.32
CA ARG A 384 -8.28 -21.11 9.91
C ARG A 384 -6.88 -21.63 9.67
N SER A 385 -6.76 -22.63 8.79
CA SER A 385 -5.46 -23.19 8.36
C SER A 385 -5.21 -22.89 6.90
N MET A 386 -3.96 -22.59 6.54
CA MET A 386 -3.54 -22.43 5.15
C MET A 386 -2.19 -23.09 4.94
N LEU A 387 -2.07 -23.87 3.86
CA LEU A 387 -0.82 -24.46 3.39
C LEU A 387 -0.50 -23.94 2.01
N LYS A 388 0.70 -23.39 1.83
CA LYS A 388 1.22 -22.90 0.54
C LYS A 388 2.49 -23.66 0.19
N ILE A 389 2.60 -24.11 -1.06
CA ILE A 389 3.77 -24.83 -1.58
C ILE A 389 4.17 -24.18 -2.90
N GLN A 390 5.46 -23.97 -3.10
CA GLN A 390 6.02 -23.41 -4.33
C GLN A 390 7.33 -24.12 -4.70
N TRP A 391 7.52 -24.36 -5.99
CA TRP A 391 8.75 -24.87 -6.56
C TRP A 391 9.24 -23.93 -7.65
N MET A 392 10.55 -23.73 -7.72
CA MET A 392 11.21 -23.02 -8.80
C MET A 392 12.27 -23.94 -9.40
N VAL A 393 12.18 -24.14 -10.71
CA VAL A 393 13.14 -24.94 -11.48
C VAL A 393 13.83 -24.00 -12.46
N LEU A 394 15.14 -23.84 -12.33
CA LEU A 394 15.97 -23.08 -13.25
C LEU A 394 16.81 -24.04 -14.07
N TRP A 395 16.63 -24.01 -15.39
CA TRP A 395 17.45 -24.74 -16.34
C TRP A 395 18.50 -23.81 -16.94
N ARG A 396 19.76 -24.25 -16.96
CA ARG A 396 20.89 -23.56 -17.58
C ARG A 396 21.73 -24.54 -18.39
#